data_169594539dd67492298f7c1fa5069be3
#
_entry.id   169594539dd67492298f7c1fa5069be3
#
_cell.length_a   1.000
_cell.length_b   1.000
_cell.length_c   1.000
_cell.angle_alpha   90.00
_cell.angle_beta   90.00
_cell.angle_gamma   90.00
#
_symmetry.space_group_name_H-M   'P 1'
#
loop_
_entity.id
_entity.type
_entity.pdbx_description
1 polymer ?
#
loop_
_entity_poly.entity_id
_entity_poly.type
_entity_poly.pdbx_seq_one_letter_code
_entity_poly.pdbx_strand_id
1 'polypeptide(L)' 'MADQTSNQLNDGDQCKVIAGTHAGKSGKVRDINTSKTGHITITVVQKNGLRFKTLAKNVIIHQG' A
#
# COMPACT_ATOMS: atom_id res chain seq x y z
N MET A 1 -3.54 0.81 -22.59
CA MET A 1 -3.39 0.85 -22.22
C MET A 1 -3.05 1.00 -21.21
N ALA A 2 -3.11 1.15 -20.82
CA ALA A 2 -2.74 1.42 -20.06
C ALA A 2 -2.70 1.06 -18.91
N ASP A 3 -2.88 0.71 -18.50
CA ASP A 3 -2.93 0.41 -17.59
C ASP A 3 -2.05 0.21 -16.63
N GLN A 4 -1.32 0.16 -16.74
CA GLN A 4 -0.39 0.00 -16.00
C GLN A 4 -0.23 0.89 -14.92
N THR A 5 -0.54 1.86 -15.04
CA THR A 5 -0.56 2.90 -14.05
C THR A 5 -1.40 2.55 -12.86
N SER A 6 -2.11 1.49 -12.95
CA SER A 6 -2.93 1.05 -11.84
C SER A 6 -2.14 0.76 -10.59
N ASN A 7 -0.82 0.68 -10.70
CA ASN A 7 0.00 0.40 -9.54
C ASN A 7 0.43 1.63 -8.78
N GLN A 8 0.03 2.79 -9.22
CA GLN A 8 0.43 3.99 -8.53
C GLN A 8 -0.39 4.17 -7.27
N LEU A 9 0.31 4.23 -6.16
CA LEU A 9 -0.30 4.50 -4.88
C LEU A 9 -0.07 5.95 -4.52
N ASN A 10 -1.06 6.56 -3.93
CA ASN A 10 -0.95 7.94 -3.46
C ASN A 10 -1.20 7.98 -1.97
N ASP A 11 -0.55 8.93 -1.32
CA ASP A 11 -0.76 9.15 0.10
C ASP A 11 -2.26 9.41 0.33
N GLY A 12 -2.81 8.67 1.29
CA GLY A 12 -4.22 8.81 1.60
C GLY A 12 -5.14 7.83 0.91
N ASP A 13 -4.61 7.05 -0.04
CA ASP A 13 -5.43 6.07 -0.72
C ASP A 13 -5.81 4.94 0.22
N GLN A 14 -6.99 4.41 0.02
CA GLN A 14 -7.43 3.22 0.75
C GLN A 14 -6.85 2.00 0.07
N CYS A 15 -6.25 1.11 0.84
CA CYS A 15 -5.63 -0.07 0.27
C CYS A 15 -5.94 -1.31 1.11
N LYS A 16 -5.71 -2.46 0.51
CA LYS A 16 -5.84 -3.74 1.18
C LYS A 16 -4.59 -4.55 0.92
N VAL A 17 -4.04 -5.14 1.97
CA VAL A 17 -2.85 -5.98 1.86
C VAL A 17 -3.28 -7.37 1.42
N ILE A 18 -2.69 -7.84 0.33
CA ILE A 18 -3.07 -9.12 -0.25
C ILE A 18 -1.99 -10.19 -0.13
N ALA A 19 -0.82 -9.82 0.36
CA ALA A 19 0.29 -10.77 0.48
C ALA A 19 1.20 -10.36 1.62
N GLY A 20 2.04 -11.29 2.05
CA GLY A 20 3.00 -11.02 3.10
C GLY A 20 2.42 -11.24 4.49
N THR A 21 3.17 -10.81 5.49
CA THR A 21 2.79 -11.02 6.89
C THR A 21 1.48 -10.34 7.26
N HIS A 22 1.19 -9.23 6.61
CA HIS A 22 0.01 -8.44 6.94
C HIS A 22 -1.16 -8.67 6.00
N ALA A 23 -1.14 -9.76 5.25
CA ALA A 23 -2.22 -10.07 4.32
C ALA A 23 -3.57 -10.09 5.05
N GLY A 24 -4.56 -9.51 4.40
CA GLY A 24 -5.90 -9.42 4.97
C GLY A 24 -6.19 -8.12 5.71
N LYS A 25 -5.16 -7.33 5.96
CA LYS A 25 -5.34 -6.05 6.64
C LYS A 25 -5.59 -4.96 5.62
N SER A 26 -6.22 -3.89 6.05
CA SER A 26 -6.47 -2.76 5.16
C SER A 26 -6.29 -1.46 5.93
N GLY A 27 -6.15 -0.38 5.20
CA GLY A 27 -5.98 0.93 5.79
C GLY A 27 -5.61 1.95 4.74
N LYS A 28 -5.12 3.09 5.19
CA LYS A 28 -4.72 4.16 4.29
C LYS A 28 -3.23 4.16 4.06
N VAL A 29 -2.86 4.46 2.83
CA VAL A 29 -1.46 4.54 2.43
C VAL A 29 -0.84 5.82 2.95
N ARG A 30 0.32 5.69 3.57
CA ARG A 30 1.10 6.84 4.04
C ARG A 30 2.58 6.58 3.79
N ASP A 31 3.37 7.65 3.79
CA ASP A 31 4.84 7.54 3.77
C ASP A 31 5.35 6.62 2.69
N ILE A 32 5.00 6.91 1.46
CA ILE A 32 5.46 6.11 0.32
C ILE A 32 6.94 6.39 0.12
N ASN A 33 7.74 5.33 0.12
CA ASN A 33 9.19 5.44 -0.07
C ASN A 33 9.65 4.50 -1.16
N THR A 34 10.56 4.97 -1.97
CA THR A 34 11.17 4.15 -3.00
C THR A 34 12.62 3.87 -2.61
N SER A 35 13.00 2.60 -2.54
CA SER A 35 14.36 2.25 -2.22
C SER A 35 15.25 2.40 -3.45
N LYS A 36 16.56 2.36 -3.21
CA LYS A 36 17.52 2.47 -4.30
C LYS A 36 17.39 1.31 -5.29
N THR A 37 16.91 0.19 -4.82
CA THR A 37 16.76 -0.97 -5.69
C THR A 37 15.43 -0.98 -6.43
N GLY A 38 14.64 0.06 -6.25
CA GLY A 38 13.37 0.17 -6.96
C GLY A 38 12.18 -0.41 -6.24
N HIS A 39 12.38 -0.91 -5.03
CA HIS A 39 11.25 -1.41 -4.24
C HIS A 39 10.53 -0.24 -3.60
N ILE A 40 9.23 -0.27 -3.66
CA ILE A 40 8.41 0.75 -3.05
C ILE A 40 7.80 0.20 -1.78
N THR A 41 8.00 0.92 -0.68
CA THR A 41 7.39 0.56 0.59
C THR A 41 6.40 1.63 0.99
N ILE A 42 5.40 1.23 1.72
CA ILE A 42 4.39 2.14 2.22
C ILE A 42 4.10 1.83 3.68
N THR A 43 3.54 2.82 4.36
CA THR A 43 3.00 2.62 5.69
C THR A 43 1.49 2.55 5.54
N VAL A 44 0.88 1.54 6.13
CA VAL A 44 -0.57 1.40 6.13
C VAL A 44 -1.08 1.75 7.51
N VAL A 45 -2.01 2.70 7.56
CA VAL A 45 -2.60 3.13 8.82
C VAL A 45 -4.02 2.59 8.89
N GLN A 46 -4.27 1.72 9.85
CA GLN A 46 -5.58 1.12 10.01
C GLN A 46 -6.52 2.04 10.77
N LYS A 47 -7.80 1.74 10.70
CA LYS A 47 -8.81 2.54 11.37
C LYS A 47 -8.56 2.70 12.86
N ASN A 48 -8.05 1.66 13.49
CA ASN A 48 -7.81 1.68 14.92
C ASN A 48 -6.53 2.42 15.30
N GLY A 49 -5.87 3.03 14.33
CA GLY A 49 -4.65 3.78 14.59
C GLY A 49 -3.38 2.97 14.50
N LEU A 50 -3.48 1.68 14.34
CA LEU A 50 -2.30 0.85 14.17
C LEU A 50 -1.71 1.05 12.79
N ARG A 51 -0.40 1.07 12.71
CA ARG A 51 0.27 1.22 11.44
C ARG A 51 1.39 0.21 11.29
N PHE A 52 1.67 -0.15 10.06
CA PHE A 52 2.74 -1.08 9.76
C PHE A 52 3.27 -0.77 8.36
N LYS A 53 4.48 -1.24 8.09
CA LYS A 53 5.09 -1.07 6.78
C LYS A 53 4.95 -2.34 5.97
N THR A 54 4.75 -2.16 4.68
CA THR A 54 4.68 -3.30 3.77
C THR A 54 5.12 -2.84 2.39
N LEU A 55 5.32 -3.80 1.50
CA LEU A 55 5.70 -3.49 0.14
C LEU A 55 4.48 -3.05 -0.65
N ALA A 56 4.67 -2.08 -1.52
CA ALA A 56 3.56 -1.60 -2.34
C ALA A 56 2.98 -2.71 -3.20
N LYS A 57 3.82 -3.63 -3.67
CA LYS A 57 3.34 -4.74 -4.50
C LYS A 57 2.45 -5.71 -3.73
N ASN A 58 2.44 -5.62 -2.42
CA ASN A 58 1.65 -6.52 -1.58
C ASN A 58 0.26 -5.95 -1.28
N VAL A 59 -0.06 -4.81 -1.84
CA VAL A 59 -1.35 -4.18 -1.58
C VAL A 59 -2.02 -3.83 -2.90
N ILE A 60 -3.32 -3.67 -2.82
CA ILE A 60 -4.10 -3.18 -3.95
C ILE A 60 -4.91 -1.98 -3.46
N ILE A 61 -5.22 -1.08 -4.38
CA ILE A 61 -6.06 0.06 -4.05
C ILE A 61 -7.48 -0.46 -3.88
N HIS A 62 -8.07 -0.10 -2.77
CA HIS A 62 -9.43 -0.51 -2.47
C HIS A 62 -10.35 0.68 -2.67
N GLN A 63 -11.03 0.68 -3.79
CA GLN A 63 -11.96 1.76 -4.09
C GLN A 63 -13.33 1.33 -3.62
N GLY A 64 -13.79 1.97 -2.65
CA GLY A 64 -15.02 1.58 -2.05
C GLY A 64 -16.26 2.03 -2.77
#